data_42d5b72705a76b06525d910d98bb5b03
#
_entry.id   42d5b72705a76b06525d910d98bb5b03
#
_cell.length_a   1.000
_cell.length_b   1.000
_cell.length_c   1.000
_cell.angle_alpha   90.00
_cell.angle_beta   90.00
_cell.angle_gamma   90.00
#
_symmetry.space_group_name_H-M   'P 1'
#
loop_
_entity.id
_entity.type
_entity.pdbx_description
1 polymer ?
#
loop_
_entity_poly.entity_id
_entity_poly.type
_entity_poly.pdbx_seq_one_letter_code
_entity_poly.pdbx_strand_id
1 'polypeptide(L)'
;MKLEKIWAVYFSGTGTTRRTVERIAGGIASRLNLPAESVDFSRPAVRQETLRFGEKDLVVFGTPVYAGRVPNVLLPFLRERIVGGGALAVPVVLFGNRNYDDALIELRNILAADGMHPIAAGAFVGEHSFSRVLGADRPNAEDEALMDEFAARVAELAAGLDA
;
A
#
# COMPACT_ATOMS: atom_id res chain seq x y z
N MET A 1 3.57 -19.37 -9.34
CA MET A 1 2.35 -19.08 -10.12
C MET A 1 2.50 -17.73 -10.79
N LYS A 2 2.15 -17.61 -12.05
CA LYS A 2 2.37 -16.37 -12.79
C LYS A 2 1.38 -15.28 -12.38
N LEU A 3 1.88 -14.06 -12.10
CA LEU A 3 1.03 -12.94 -11.77
C LEU A 3 0.15 -12.52 -12.95
N GLU A 4 -1.08 -12.11 -12.64
CA GLU A 4 -2.05 -11.68 -13.65
C GLU A 4 -2.58 -10.26 -13.39
N LYS A 5 -2.52 -9.77 -12.14
CA LYS A 5 -3.09 -8.46 -11.80
C LYS A 5 -2.33 -7.79 -10.67
N ILE A 6 -2.24 -6.46 -10.77
CA ILE A 6 -1.69 -5.60 -9.74
C ILE A 6 -2.84 -4.80 -9.12
N TRP A 7 -2.86 -4.74 -7.80
CA TRP A 7 -3.91 -4.03 -7.05
C TRP A 7 -3.34 -2.85 -6.28
N ALA A 8 -4.06 -1.75 -6.30
CA ALA A 8 -3.82 -0.60 -5.43
C ALA A 8 -4.96 -0.55 -4.42
N VAL A 9 -4.66 -0.89 -3.17
CA VAL A 9 -5.67 -0.96 -2.10
C VAL A 9 -5.27 0.03 -1.01
N TYR A 10 -6.16 0.95 -0.64
CA TYR A 10 -5.75 2.05 0.23
C TYR A 10 -6.90 2.65 1.04
N PHE A 11 -6.52 3.25 2.16
CA PHE A 11 -7.32 4.21 2.91
C PHE A 11 -6.65 5.57 2.77
N SER A 12 -7.38 6.57 2.33
CA SER A 12 -6.80 7.90 2.08
C SER A 12 -7.76 9.01 2.48
N GLY A 13 -7.45 9.68 3.60
CA GLY A 13 -8.26 10.81 4.07
C GLY A 13 -8.09 12.08 3.23
N THR A 14 -6.86 12.33 2.74
CA THR A 14 -6.50 13.56 2.02
C THR A 14 -6.18 13.34 0.55
N GLY A 15 -6.17 12.09 0.08
CA GLY A 15 -5.79 11.74 -1.28
C GLY A 15 -4.31 11.44 -1.48
N THR A 16 -3.46 11.74 -0.50
CA THR A 16 -2.02 11.50 -0.59
C THR A 16 -1.67 10.02 -0.65
N THR A 17 -2.27 9.23 0.25
CA THR A 17 -2.06 7.77 0.26
C THR A 17 -2.52 7.17 -1.07
N ARG A 18 -3.68 7.58 -1.55
CA ARG A 18 -4.23 7.13 -2.83
C ARG A 18 -3.23 7.37 -3.96
N ARG A 19 -2.75 8.61 -4.12
CA ARG A 19 -1.83 8.97 -5.20
C ARG A 19 -0.55 8.15 -5.13
N THR A 20 -0.01 7.96 -3.93
CA THR A 20 1.22 7.19 -3.72
C THR A 20 1.03 5.72 -4.08
N VAL A 21 0.00 5.10 -3.54
CA VAL A 21 -0.28 3.67 -3.78
C VAL A 21 -0.59 3.42 -5.25
N GLU A 22 -1.40 4.27 -5.87
CA GLU A 22 -1.74 4.14 -7.29
C GLU A 22 -0.52 4.35 -8.19
N ARG A 23 0.37 5.28 -7.82
CA ARG A 23 1.60 5.51 -8.58
C ARG A 23 2.53 4.29 -8.52
N ILE A 24 2.71 3.72 -7.34
CA ILE A 24 3.54 2.53 -7.15
C ILE A 24 2.93 1.34 -7.90
N ALA A 25 1.65 1.08 -7.71
CA ALA A 25 0.96 -0.02 -8.37
C ALA A 25 0.99 0.13 -9.89
N GLY A 26 0.75 1.34 -10.41
CA GLY A 26 0.81 1.63 -11.83
C GLY A 26 2.20 1.44 -12.42
N GLY A 27 3.24 1.81 -11.68
CA GLY A 27 4.63 1.59 -12.08
C GLY A 27 4.98 0.11 -12.18
N ILE A 28 4.54 -0.68 -11.22
CA ILE A 28 4.74 -2.13 -11.23
C ILE A 28 3.98 -2.76 -12.41
N ALA A 29 2.71 -2.39 -12.58
CA ALA A 29 1.86 -2.92 -13.64
C ALA A 29 2.44 -2.63 -15.02
N SER A 30 2.93 -1.41 -15.23
CA SER A 30 3.54 -1.00 -16.49
C SER A 30 4.78 -1.83 -16.81
N ARG A 31 5.64 -2.06 -15.82
CA ARG A 31 6.88 -2.82 -16.01
C ARG A 31 6.62 -4.32 -16.24
N LEU A 32 5.58 -4.86 -15.64
CA LEU A 32 5.22 -6.28 -15.79
C LEU A 32 4.22 -6.50 -16.93
N ASN A 33 3.74 -5.43 -17.55
CA ASN A 33 2.73 -5.46 -18.61
C ASN A 33 1.46 -6.18 -18.14
N LEU A 34 0.97 -5.80 -16.98
CA LEU A 34 -0.23 -6.35 -16.35
C LEU A 34 -1.25 -5.26 -16.08
N PRO A 35 -2.55 -5.61 -16.00
CA PRO A 35 -3.57 -4.65 -15.62
C PRO A 35 -3.45 -4.27 -14.15
N ALA A 36 -3.89 -3.06 -13.82
CA ALA A 36 -3.98 -2.57 -12.45
C ALA A 36 -5.40 -2.14 -12.13
N GLU A 37 -5.85 -2.45 -10.92
CA GLU A 37 -7.13 -2.00 -10.39
C GLU A 37 -6.95 -1.41 -9.01
N SER A 38 -7.85 -0.50 -8.63
CA SER A 38 -7.81 0.18 -7.34
C SER A 38 -9.02 -0.19 -6.49
N VAL A 39 -8.80 -0.32 -5.18
CA VAL A 39 -9.86 -0.45 -4.18
C VAL A 39 -9.63 0.61 -3.12
N ASP A 40 -10.57 1.53 -2.99
CA ASP A 40 -10.55 2.59 -1.99
C ASP A 40 -11.44 2.18 -0.82
N PHE A 41 -10.84 1.81 0.31
CA PHE A 41 -11.61 1.47 1.50
C PHE A 41 -11.71 2.63 2.50
N SER A 42 -11.51 3.86 2.02
CA SER A 42 -11.74 5.06 2.84
C SER A 42 -13.21 5.20 3.24
N ARG A 43 -14.11 4.68 2.42
CA ARG A 43 -15.55 4.71 2.68
C ARG A 43 -15.97 3.59 3.62
N PRO A 44 -16.74 3.89 4.67
CA PRO A 44 -17.21 2.86 5.59
C PRO A 44 -17.97 1.71 4.92
N ALA A 45 -18.73 2.01 3.85
CA ALA A 45 -19.48 0.98 3.13
C ALA A 45 -18.58 -0.11 2.54
N VAL A 46 -17.42 0.26 2.01
CA VAL A 46 -16.46 -0.72 1.46
C VAL A 46 -15.91 -1.60 2.57
N ARG A 47 -15.72 -1.06 3.78
CA ARG A 47 -15.21 -1.82 4.91
C ARG A 47 -16.23 -2.81 5.50
N GLN A 48 -17.46 -2.82 5.00
CA GLN A 48 -18.44 -3.84 5.36
C GLN A 48 -18.28 -5.11 4.51
N GLU A 49 -17.53 -5.03 3.42
CA GLU A 49 -17.32 -6.12 2.50
C GLU A 49 -16.00 -6.84 2.77
N THR A 50 -15.89 -8.08 2.31
CA THR A 50 -14.65 -8.84 2.38
C THR A 50 -13.91 -8.70 1.05
N LEU A 51 -12.63 -8.33 1.11
CA LEU A 51 -11.74 -8.28 -0.05
C LEU A 51 -10.99 -9.59 -0.15
N ARG A 52 -11.06 -10.22 -1.32
CA ARG A 52 -10.41 -11.52 -1.56
C ARG A 52 -9.39 -11.39 -2.68
N PHE A 53 -8.18 -11.88 -2.40
CA PHE A 53 -7.08 -11.92 -3.36
C PHE A 53 -6.61 -13.36 -3.51
N GLY A 54 -5.70 -13.61 -4.44
CA GLY A 54 -5.19 -14.93 -4.70
C GLY A 54 -3.74 -14.92 -5.19
N GLU A 55 -3.21 -16.10 -5.48
CA GLU A 55 -1.80 -16.29 -5.84
C GLU A 55 -1.36 -15.55 -7.10
N LYS A 56 -2.31 -15.14 -7.94
CA LYS A 56 -2.00 -14.40 -9.18
C LYS A 56 -2.05 -12.90 -9.00
N ASP A 57 -2.26 -12.43 -7.77
CA ASP A 57 -2.36 -11.01 -7.45
C ASP A 57 -1.12 -10.51 -6.75
N LEU A 58 -0.73 -9.28 -7.07
CA LEU A 58 0.21 -8.50 -6.27
C LEU A 58 -0.55 -7.29 -5.75
N VAL A 59 -0.54 -7.08 -4.43
CA VAL A 59 -1.33 -6.06 -3.76
C VAL A 59 -0.43 -5.01 -3.15
N VAL A 60 -0.45 -3.80 -3.68
CA VAL A 60 0.15 -2.63 -3.03
C VAL A 60 -0.89 -2.09 -2.07
N PHE A 61 -0.63 -2.20 -0.79
CA PHE A 61 -1.61 -1.91 0.26
C PHE A 61 -1.13 -0.76 1.12
N GLY A 62 -1.87 0.34 1.13
CA GLY A 62 -1.43 1.57 1.78
C GLY A 62 -2.37 2.15 2.80
N THR A 63 -1.79 2.69 3.89
CA THR A 63 -2.50 3.46 4.90
C THR A 63 -1.65 4.66 5.32
N PRO A 64 -2.29 5.74 5.82
CA PRO A 64 -1.54 6.77 6.54
C PRO A 64 -1.09 6.25 7.90
N VAL A 65 -0.22 7.02 8.55
CA VAL A 65 0.24 6.75 9.91
C VAL A 65 -0.45 7.71 10.87
N TYR A 66 -1.16 7.16 11.86
CA TYR A 66 -1.80 7.95 12.91
C TYR A 66 -1.18 7.57 14.26
N ALA A 67 -0.55 8.54 14.93
CA ALA A 67 0.14 8.31 16.20
C ALA A 67 1.16 7.16 16.14
N GLY A 68 1.91 7.08 15.06
CA GLY A 68 2.95 6.06 14.87
C GLY A 68 2.44 4.66 14.53
N ARG A 69 1.13 4.51 14.33
CA ARG A 69 0.46 3.23 14.11
C ARG A 69 -0.46 3.27 12.91
N VAL A 70 -0.85 2.09 12.44
CA VAL A 70 -1.99 1.95 11.53
C VAL A 70 -3.23 2.53 12.22
N PRO A 71 -4.09 3.31 11.54
CA PRO A 71 -5.27 3.88 12.17
C PRO A 71 -6.13 2.82 12.85
N ASN A 72 -6.44 3.00 14.14
CA ASN A 72 -7.19 2.03 14.94
C ASN A 72 -8.55 1.68 14.35
N VAL A 73 -9.21 2.66 13.74
CA VAL A 73 -10.54 2.46 13.14
C VAL A 73 -10.51 1.41 12.02
N LEU A 74 -9.34 1.17 11.42
CA LEU A 74 -9.20 0.22 10.32
C LEU A 74 -8.90 -1.19 10.78
N LEU A 75 -8.47 -1.40 12.03
CA LEU A 75 -8.00 -2.71 12.47
C LEU A 75 -9.03 -3.83 12.33
N PRO A 76 -10.32 -3.65 12.68
CA PRO A 76 -11.29 -4.71 12.47
C PRO A 76 -11.42 -5.14 11.02
N PHE A 77 -11.47 -4.16 10.10
CA PHE A 77 -11.53 -4.43 8.68
C PHE A 77 -10.28 -5.17 8.19
N LEU A 78 -9.10 -4.66 8.54
CA LEU A 78 -7.83 -5.22 8.11
C LEU A 78 -7.64 -6.66 8.60
N ARG A 79 -8.07 -6.95 9.83
CA ARG A 79 -7.87 -8.27 10.42
C ARG A 79 -8.95 -9.28 10.07
N GLU A 80 -10.17 -8.83 9.78
CA GLU A 80 -11.33 -9.72 9.64
C GLU A 80 -11.89 -9.77 8.23
N ARG A 81 -11.63 -8.75 7.39
CA ARG A 81 -12.27 -8.60 6.08
C ARG A 81 -11.32 -8.72 4.90
N ILE A 82 -10.09 -9.14 5.12
CA ILE A 82 -9.11 -9.32 4.06
C ILE A 82 -8.72 -10.79 3.99
N VAL A 83 -8.93 -11.41 2.84
CA VAL A 83 -8.50 -12.78 2.57
C VAL A 83 -7.36 -12.69 1.55
N GLY A 84 -6.14 -12.97 2.01
CA GLY A 84 -4.94 -12.80 1.20
C GLY A 84 -4.75 -13.85 0.13
N GLY A 85 -5.15 -15.09 0.40
CA GLY A 85 -5.15 -16.15 -0.61
C GLY A 85 -3.81 -16.48 -1.24
N GLY A 86 -2.70 -16.15 -0.61
CA GLY A 86 -1.37 -16.35 -1.18
C GLY A 86 -0.88 -15.22 -2.08
N ALA A 87 -1.58 -14.09 -2.15
CA ALA A 87 -1.16 -12.93 -2.94
C ALA A 87 0.18 -12.38 -2.44
N LEU A 88 0.97 -11.81 -3.36
CA LEU A 88 2.15 -11.04 -2.98
C LEU A 88 1.70 -9.69 -2.43
N ALA A 89 2.33 -9.22 -1.36
CA ALA A 89 1.97 -7.97 -0.72
C ALA A 89 3.13 -6.98 -0.68
N VAL A 90 2.78 -5.71 -0.85
CA VAL A 90 3.71 -4.59 -0.74
C VAL A 90 3.04 -3.56 0.18
N PRO A 91 3.23 -3.68 1.50
CA PRO A 91 2.69 -2.69 2.42
C PRO A 91 3.40 -1.36 2.27
N VAL A 92 2.62 -0.28 2.29
CA VAL A 92 3.10 1.09 2.13
C VAL A 92 2.43 1.97 3.18
N VAL A 93 3.22 2.78 3.86
CA VAL A 93 2.66 3.77 4.80
C VAL A 93 3.10 5.18 4.40
N LEU A 94 2.21 6.14 4.63
CA LEU A 94 2.47 7.56 4.41
C LEU A 94 2.52 8.26 5.76
N PHE A 95 3.60 8.99 6.03
CA PHE A 95 3.77 9.72 7.27
C PHE A 95 4.09 11.18 6.99
N GLY A 96 3.67 12.06 7.90
CA GLY A 96 3.83 13.50 7.73
C GLY A 96 5.11 14.01 8.37
N ASN A 97 6.24 13.90 7.71
CA ASN A 97 7.52 14.49 8.12
C ASN A 97 7.97 14.18 9.56
N ARG A 98 7.43 13.14 10.17
CA ARG A 98 7.83 12.57 11.46
C ARG A 98 8.09 11.09 11.23
N ASN A 99 8.60 10.42 12.25
CA ASN A 99 8.83 8.99 12.13
C ASN A 99 7.51 8.23 11.99
N TYR A 100 7.51 7.17 11.21
CA TYR A 100 6.36 6.28 11.06
C TYR A 100 6.28 5.21 12.16
N ASP A 101 7.26 5.19 13.07
CA ASP A 101 7.33 4.27 14.22
C ASP A 101 7.04 2.81 13.81
N ASP A 102 6.02 2.19 14.42
CA ASP A 102 5.72 0.77 14.21
C ASP A 102 4.68 0.53 13.10
N ALA A 103 4.19 1.58 12.43
CA ALA A 103 3.09 1.44 11.48
C ALA A 103 3.40 0.49 10.33
N LEU A 104 4.59 0.56 9.76
CA LEU A 104 4.95 -0.25 8.61
C LEU A 104 5.05 -1.73 8.98
N ILE A 105 5.71 -2.05 10.08
CA ILE A 105 5.81 -3.44 10.53
C ILE A 105 4.45 -3.98 10.98
N GLU A 106 3.62 -3.15 11.59
CA GLU A 106 2.26 -3.52 11.97
C GLU A 106 1.44 -3.90 10.73
N LEU A 107 1.45 -3.07 9.69
CA LEU A 107 0.71 -3.34 8.47
C LEU A 107 1.23 -4.60 7.78
N ARG A 108 2.53 -4.74 7.68
CA ARG A 108 3.15 -5.95 7.11
C ARG A 108 2.69 -7.20 7.83
N ASN A 109 2.71 -7.18 9.15
CA ASN A 109 2.32 -8.35 9.95
C ASN A 109 0.83 -8.67 9.82
N ILE A 110 -0.03 -7.65 9.71
CA ILE A 110 -1.46 -7.85 9.48
C ILE A 110 -1.69 -8.55 8.13
N LEU A 111 -1.06 -8.06 7.07
CA LEU A 111 -1.23 -8.64 5.73
C LEU A 111 -0.70 -10.08 5.68
N ALA A 112 0.42 -10.35 6.36
CA ALA A 112 0.94 -11.72 6.46
C ALA A 112 -0.05 -12.63 7.20
N ALA A 113 -0.64 -12.15 8.29
CA ALA A 113 -1.65 -12.91 9.04
C ALA A 113 -2.91 -13.15 8.20
N ASP A 114 -3.23 -12.25 7.28
CA ASP A 114 -4.36 -12.39 6.36
C ASP A 114 -4.11 -13.39 5.23
N GLY A 115 -2.90 -13.93 5.13
CA GLY A 115 -2.55 -14.95 4.12
C GLY A 115 -1.81 -14.41 2.91
N MET A 116 -1.29 -13.20 2.99
CA MET A 116 -0.44 -12.64 1.93
C MET A 116 1.03 -12.92 2.20
N HIS A 117 1.86 -12.76 1.17
CA HIS A 117 3.32 -12.90 1.25
C HIS A 117 3.96 -11.53 1.00
N PRO A 118 4.33 -10.78 2.06
CA PRO A 118 5.03 -9.51 1.89
C PRO A 118 6.39 -9.72 1.23
N ILE A 119 6.65 -9.04 0.12
CA ILE A 119 7.92 -9.15 -0.61
C ILE A 119 8.76 -7.88 -0.52
N ALA A 120 8.14 -6.75 -0.19
CA ALA A 120 8.80 -5.48 0.00
C ALA A 120 7.89 -4.60 0.85
N ALA A 121 8.43 -3.55 1.43
CA ALA A 121 7.68 -2.60 2.24
C ALA A 121 8.26 -1.21 2.06
N GLY A 122 7.44 -0.17 2.06
CA GLY A 122 7.91 1.19 1.86
C GLY A 122 7.19 2.19 2.76
N ALA A 123 7.93 3.20 3.23
CA ALA A 123 7.39 4.33 3.96
C ALA A 123 7.74 5.60 3.19
N PHE A 124 6.75 6.43 2.92
CA PHE A 124 6.93 7.64 2.12
C PHE A 124 6.37 8.84 2.85
N VAL A 125 6.97 10.01 2.60
CA VAL A 125 6.53 11.25 3.22
C VAL A 125 5.33 11.80 2.47
N GLY A 126 4.28 12.13 3.23
CA GLY A 126 3.12 12.81 2.70
C GLY A 126 2.84 14.09 3.47
N GLU A 127 1.83 14.84 3.07
CA GLU A 127 1.41 16.04 3.77
C GLU A 127 0.79 15.65 5.12
N HIS A 128 1.22 16.33 6.19
CA HIS A 128 0.70 16.05 7.53
C HIS A 128 -0.73 16.59 7.66
N SER A 129 -1.66 15.74 8.10
CA SER A 129 -3.08 16.05 8.14
C SER A 129 -3.46 17.13 9.18
N PHE A 130 -2.61 17.33 10.19
CA PHE A 130 -2.87 18.29 11.27
C PHE A 130 -2.10 19.60 11.12
N SER A 131 -1.22 19.73 10.15
CA SER A 131 -0.41 20.92 9.95
C SER A 131 -0.07 21.08 8.48
N ARG A 132 -0.41 22.25 7.93
CA ARG A 132 -0.05 22.59 6.56
C ARG A 132 1.40 23.06 6.43
N VAL A 133 2.08 23.28 7.55
CA VAL A 133 3.50 23.66 7.56
C VAL A 133 4.38 22.42 7.57
N LEU A 134 4.03 21.42 8.38
CA LEU A 134 4.79 20.18 8.51
C LEU A 134 4.46 19.27 7.33
N GLY A 135 5.46 19.00 6.48
CA GLY A 135 5.28 18.18 5.30
C GLY A 135 4.52 18.85 4.17
N ALA A 136 4.38 20.19 4.21
CA ALA A 136 3.75 20.93 3.13
C ALA A 136 4.49 20.68 1.80
N ASP A 137 3.75 20.62 0.70
CA ASP A 137 4.25 20.33 -0.64
C ASP A 137 4.85 18.92 -0.78
N ARG A 138 4.55 18.03 0.14
CA ARG A 138 4.98 16.63 0.07
C ARG A 138 3.77 15.72 -0.21
N PRO A 139 3.87 14.69 -1.02
CA PRO A 139 5.08 14.31 -1.77
C PRO A 139 5.39 15.28 -2.91
N ASN A 140 6.66 15.53 -3.12
CA ASN A 140 7.18 16.38 -4.20
C ASN A 140 7.81 15.51 -5.29
N ALA A 141 8.49 16.15 -6.26
CA ALA A 141 9.12 15.43 -7.37
C ALA A 141 10.18 14.42 -6.90
N GLU A 142 10.93 14.74 -5.86
CA GLU A 142 11.92 13.82 -5.31
C GLU A 142 11.26 12.61 -4.66
N ASP A 143 10.16 12.82 -3.93
CA ASP A 143 9.38 11.74 -3.34
C ASP A 143 8.80 10.84 -4.42
N GLU A 144 8.28 11.43 -5.50
CA GLU A 144 7.75 10.67 -6.63
C GLU A 144 8.82 9.85 -7.33
N ALA A 145 10.03 10.37 -7.46
CA ALA A 145 11.16 9.62 -8.02
C ALA A 145 11.51 8.41 -7.14
N LEU A 146 11.43 8.56 -5.81
CA LEU A 146 11.63 7.44 -4.89
C LEU A 146 10.54 6.39 -5.02
N MET A 147 9.30 6.80 -5.21
CA MET A 147 8.18 5.88 -5.46
C MET A 147 8.38 5.10 -6.75
N ASP A 148 8.83 5.76 -7.81
CA ASP A 148 9.07 5.13 -9.11
C ASP A 148 10.23 4.14 -9.03
N GLU A 149 11.30 4.48 -8.31
CA GLU A 149 12.43 3.58 -8.08
C GLU A 149 11.98 2.36 -7.26
N PHE A 150 11.19 2.59 -6.22
CA PHE A 150 10.63 1.50 -5.41
C PHE A 150 9.77 0.56 -6.27
N ALA A 151 8.89 1.11 -7.10
CA ALA A 151 8.06 0.32 -8.00
C ALA A 151 8.92 -0.52 -8.97
N ALA A 152 10.00 0.06 -9.49
CA ALA A 152 10.91 -0.66 -10.38
C ALA A 152 11.56 -1.86 -9.67
N ARG A 153 12.02 -1.67 -8.44
CA ARG A 153 12.63 -2.73 -7.65
C ARG A 153 11.64 -3.83 -7.28
N VAL A 154 10.42 -3.44 -6.93
CA VAL A 154 9.35 -4.40 -6.62
C VAL A 154 9.01 -5.23 -7.87
N ALA A 155 8.91 -4.58 -9.02
CA ALA A 155 8.63 -5.28 -10.28
C ALA A 155 9.72 -6.32 -10.60
N GLU A 156 10.99 -5.97 -10.42
CA GLU A 156 12.12 -6.91 -10.61
C GLU A 156 12.01 -8.09 -9.66
N LEU A 157 11.72 -7.82 -8.39
CA LEU A 157 11.59 -8.84 -7.36
C LEU A 157 10.44 -9.79 -7.69
N ALA A 158 9.29 -9.24 -8.04
CA ALA A 158 8.11 -10.03 -8.39
C ALA A 158 8.34 -10.88 -9.63
N ALA A 159 9.02 -10.35 -10.65
CA ALA A 159 9.36 -11.09 -11.85
C ALA A 159 10.27 -12.29 -11.53
N GLY A 160 11.22 -12.10 -10.62
CA GLY A 160 12.10 -13.19 -10.17
C GLY A 160 11.38 -14.29 -9.43
N LEU A 161 10.38 -13.91 -8.60
CA LEU A 161 9.57 -14.88 -7.86
C LEU A 161 8.60 -15.63 -8.76
N ASP A 162 8.16 -14.97 -9.84
CA ASP A 162 7.17 -15.51 -10.77
C ASP A 162 7.79 -16.42 -11.85
N ALA A 163 9.10 -16.39 -11.95
CA ALA A 163 9.84 -17.16 -12.97
C ALA A 163 9.91 -18.68 -12.68
#